data_d195b143ed2c331adeb3f58e664b101f
#
_entry.id   d195b143ed2c331adeb3f58e664b101f
#
_cell.length_a   1.000
_cell.length_b   1.000
_cell.length_c   1.000
_cell.angle_alpha   90.00
_cell.angle_beta   90.00
_cell.angle_gamma   90.00
#
_symmetry.space_group_name_H-M   'P 1'
#
loop_
_entity.id
_entity.type
_entity.pdbx_description
1 polymer ?
#
loop_
_entity_poly.entity_id
_entity_poly.type
_entity_poly.pdbx_seq_one_letter_code
_entity_poly.pdbx_strand_id
1 'polypeptide(L)'
;MTDEFFNHLHERLLYEGLCDVGFSRIDETVPPDLARYHYAVTLVYRLSDAVVDEIDLSPTYAYFQHYRAANALLDRCALITCEMLRREGAAAYPIAASQSVHDRGDKYTGIYQHKSAAVAAGLGWIGKSALFVSTEHGPRVRLATVLTDAELPCGAKPMESRCGDCNLCVKACPSGAILGKNYVRGMERSEIFDAEKCSRHMKQAFGHIGRGAVCGLCMKVCPVGRSR
;
A
#
# COMPACT_ATOMS: atom_id res chain seq x y z
N MET A 1 11.11 24.16 1.05
CA MET A 1 9.65 24.25 1.35
C MET A 1 9.46 24.54 2.81
N THR A 2 8.35 25.18 3.19
CA THR A 2 8.04 25.58 4.57
C THR A 2 7.13 24.54 5.25
N ASP A 3 7.10 24.55 6.59
CA ASP A 3 6.14 23.72 7.35
C ASP A 3 4.68 24.04 6.98
N GLU A 4 4.40 25.31 6.63
CA GLU A 4 3.09 25.75 6.16
C GLU A 4 2.69 25.04 4.85
N PHE A 5 3.63 24.89 3.91
CA PHE A 5 3.38 24.13 2.67
C PHE A 5 3.04 22.67 2.96
N PHE A 6 3.78 22.00 3.85
CA PHE A 6 3.52 20.60 4.17
C PHE A 6 2.20 20.41 4.92
N ASN A 7 1.83 21.32 5.81
CA ASN A 7 0.52 21.33 6.46
C ASN A 7 -0.60 21.50 5.41
N HIS A 8 -0.44 22.46 4.49
CA HIS A 8 -1.42 22.67 3.42
C HIS A 8 -1.54 21.46 2.48
N LEU A 9 -0.42 20.84 2.11
CA LEU A 9 -0.42 19.59 1.32
C LEU A 9 -1.18 18.47 2.05
N HIS A 10 -0.90 18.27 3.33
CA HIS A 10 -1.56 17.26 4.15
C HIS A 10 -3.07 17.52 4.23
N GLU A 11 -3.50 18.73 4.62
CA GLU A 11 -4.91 19.12 4.71
C GLU A 11 -5.64 18.95 3.35
N ARG A 12 -4.98 19.39 2.28
CA ARG A 12 -5.54 19.23 0.93
C ARG A 12 -5.81 17.77 0.58
N LEU A 13 -4.89 16.87 0.89
CA LEU A 13 -5.02 15.46 0.59
C LEU A 13 -6.09 14.77 1.47
N LEU A 14 -6.21 15.16 2.74
CA LEU A 14 -7.31 14.71 3.59
C LEU A 14 -8.68 15.19 3.06
N TYR A 15 -8.75 16.43 2.57
CA TYR A 15 -9.97 16.97 1.95
C TYR A 15 -10.38 16.19 0.68
N GLU A 16 -9.43 15.67 -0.09
CA GLU A 16 -9.70 14.79 -1.24
C GLU A 16 -10.19 13.39 -0.84
N GLY A 17 -10.22 13.07 0.45
CA GLY A 17 -10.75 11.82 0.99
C GLY A 17 -9.70 10.80 1.42
N LEU A 18 -8.41 11.17 1.46
CA LEU A 18 -7.41 10.29 2.09
C LEU A 18 -7.62 10.25 3.59
N CYS A 19 -7.24 9.12 4.21
CA CYS A 19 -7.31 8.98 5.66
C CYS A 19 -5.98 9.27 6.36
N ASP A 20 -4.87 9.25 5.62
CA ASP A 20 -3.55 9.52 6.16
C ASP A 20 -2.55 9.89 5.05
N VAL A 21 -1.53 10.67 5.41
CA VAL A 21 -0.42 11.08 4.54
C VAL A 21 0.88 11.04 5.35
N GLY A 22 1.91 10.40 4.82
CA GLY A 22 3.19 10.32 5.50
C GLY A 22 4.37 10.71 4.63
N PHE A 23 5.44 11.15 5.28
CA PHE A 23 6.68 11.57 4.65
C PHE A 23 7.83 10.66 5.09
N SER A 24 8.64 10.20 4.13
CA SER A 24 9.79 9.37 4.44
C SER A 24 10.97 9.65 3.51
N ARG A 25 12.17 9.31 3.98
CA ARG A 25 13.32 9.10 3.08
C ARG A 25 13.18 7.77 2.37
N ILE A 26 13.69 7.71 1.14
CA ILE A 26 13.82 6.47 0.39
C ILE A 26 15.09 5.80 0.90
N ASP A 27 14.94 4.61 1.50
CA ASP A 27 16.02 3.81 2.09
C ASP A 27 16.21 2.46 1.36
N GLU A 28 15.46 2.23 0.31
CA GLU A 28 15.56 1.08 -0.56
C GLU A 28 16.15 1.44 -1.92
N THR A 29 16.67 0.43 -2.62
CA THR A 29 17.18 0.61 -3.98
C THR A 29 16.02 0.90 -4.93
N VAL A 30 16.07 2.05 -5.56
CA VAL A 30 15.15 2.42 -6.65
C VAL A 30 15.80 2.16 -8.00
N PRO A 31 15.02 1.99 -9.08
CA PRO A 31 15.54 1.93 -10.44
C PRO A 31 16.44 3.14 -10.76
N PRO A 32 17.50 2.99 -11.58
CA PRO A 32 18.44 4.06 -11.88
C PRO A 32 17.80 5.34 -12.42
N ASP A 33 16.72 5.23 -13.19
CA ASP A 33 15.93 6.34 -13.72
C ASP A 33 15.17 7.12 -12.62
N LEU A 34 15.03 6.55 -11.42
CA LEU A 34 14.41 7.18 -10.25
C LEU A 34 15.42 7.57 -9.15
N ALA A 35 16.70 7.31 -9.35
CA ALA A 35 17.76 7.54 -8.34
C ALA A 35 17.91 9.01 -7.90
N ARG A 36 17.38 9.96 -8.68
CA ARG A 36 17.36 11.38 -8.33
C ARG A 36 16.38 11.73 -7.19
N TYR A 37 15.41 10.86 -6.91
CA TYR A 37 14.41 11.09 -5.88
C TYR A 37 14.86 10.47 -4.56
N HIS A 38 14.89 11.24 -3.52
CA HIS A 38 15.39 10.84 -2.21
C HIS A 38 14.32 10.77 -1.13
N TYR A 39 13.11 11.24 -1.45
CA TYR A 39 11.99 11.31 -0.53
C TYR A 39 10.71 10.78 -1.15
N ALA A 40 9.80 10.34 -0.29
CA ALA A 40 8.52 9.79 -0.68
C ALA A 40 7.38 10.40 0.16
N VAL A 41 6.32 10.82 -0.54
CA VAL A 41 5.02 11.13 0.06
C VAL A 41 4.13 9.90 -0.08
N THR A 42 3.74 9.31 1.04
CA THR A 42 2.82 8.16 1.09
C THR A 42 1.40 8.64 1.23
N LEU A 43 0.51 8.15 0.37
CA LEU A 43 -0.91 8.45 0.33
C LEU A 43 -1.68 7.22 0.78
N VAL A 44 -2.57 7.37 1.76
CA VAL A 44 -3.34 6.26 2.34
C VAL A 44 -4.83 6.53 2.19
N TYR A 45 -5.54 5.59 1.58
CA TYR A 45 -7.00 5.60 1.47
C TYR A 45 -7.60 4.43 2.23
N ARG A 46 -8.57 4.69 3.12
CA ARG A 46 -9.30 3.65 3.86
C ARG A 46 -10.42 3.07 2.99
N LEU A 47 -10.43 1.75 2.87
CA LEU A 47 -11.54 1.02 2.24
C LEU A 47 -12.78 1.00 3.15
N SER A 48 -13.96 1.03 2.56
CA SER A 48 -15.23 0.91 3.30
C SER A 48 -15.33 -0.44 4.00
N ASP A 49 -15.56 -0.40 5.32
CA ASP A 49 -15.77 -1.61 6.11
C ASP A 49 -16.96 -2.41 5.61
N ALA A 50 -18.07 -1.74 5.25
CA ALA A 50 -19.26 -2.39 4.71
C ALA A 50 -18.96 -3.24 3.49
N VAL A 51 -18.14 -2.71 2.56
CA VAL A 51 -17.75 -3.42 1.34
C VAL A 51 -16.75 -4.55 1.61
N VAL A 52 -15.80 -4.33 2.53
CA VAL A 52 -14.81 -5.36 2.89
C VAL A 52 -15.46 -6.49 3.66
N ASP A 53 -16.47 -6.20 4.49
CA ASP A 53 -17.15 -7.20 5.30
C ASP A 53 -18.09 -8.11 4.49
N GLU A 54 -18.48 -7.73 3.27
CA GLU A 54 -19.17 -8.61 2.33
C GLU A 54 -18.29 -9.76 1.77
N ILE A 55 -16.96 -9.64 1.88
CA ILE A 55 -16.05 -10.72 1.47
C ILE A 55 -16.26 -11.90 2.42
N ASP A 56 -16.56 -13.07 1.87
CA ASP A 56 -16.70 -14.30 2.65
C ASP A 56 -15.71 -15.37 2.16
N LEU A 57 -16.11 -16.30 1.32
CA LEU A 57 -15.21 -17.29 0.72
C LEU A 57 -14.59 -16.79 -0.60
N SER A 58 -15.11 -15.69 -1.13
CA SER A 58 -14.67 -15.03 -2.36
C SER A 58 -14.80 -13.52 -2.26
N PRO A 59 -14.08 -12.76 -3.09
CA PRO A 59 -14.36 -11.34 -3.26
C PRO A 59 -15.74 -11.14 -3.89
N THR A 60 -16.30 -9.92 -3.70
CA THR A 60 -17.56 -9.51 -4.33
C THR A 60 -17.31 -8.56 -5.51
N TYR A 61 -18.30 -8.38 -6.37
CA TYR A 61 -18.26 -7.35 -7.43
C TYR A 61 -18.16 -5.95 -6.82
N ALA A 62 -18.85 -5.69 -5.69
CA ALA A 62 -18.78 -4.43 -4.96
C ALA A 62 -17.35 -4.16 -4.48
N TYR A 63 -16.68 -5.15 -3.88
CA TYR A 63 -15.28 -5.02 -3.45
C TYR A 63 -14.35 -4.74 -4.65
N PHE A 64 -14.53 -5.42 -5.77
CA PHE A 64 -13.72 -5.16 -6.96
C PHE A 64 -13.88 -3.74 -7.48
N GLN A 65 -15.11 -3.22 -7.57
CA GLN A 65 -15.34 -1.85 -8.02
C GLN A 65 -14.82 -0.83 -7.02
N HIS A 66 -15.02 -1.06 -5.72
CA HIS A 66 -14.48 -0.21 -4.67
C HIS A 66 -12.96 -0.14 -4.69
N TYR A 67 -12.30 -1.29 -4.87
CA TYR A 67 -10.84 -1.37 -5.04
C TYR A 67 -10.35 -0.52 -6.21
N ARG A 68 -11.04 -0.56 -7.36
CA ARG A 68 -10.69 0.24 -8.54
C ARG A 68 -10.91 1.73 -8.31
N ALA A 69 -12.05 2.10 -7.71
CA ALA A 69 -12.36 3.49 -7.39
C ALA A 69 -11.34 4.09 -6.41
N ALA A 70 -10.95 3.32 -5.38
CA ALA A 70 -9.91 3.72 -4.43
C ALA A 70 -8.55 3.94 -5.12
N ASN A 71 -8.15 3.06 -6.04
CA ASN A 71 -6.92 3.27 -6.81
C ASN A 71 -6.99 4.52 -7.70
N ALA A 72 -8.11 4.75 -8.38
CA ALA A 72 -8.28 5.94 -9.23
C ALA A 72 -8.23 7.25 -8.42
N LEU A 73 -8.81 7.26 -7.22
CA LEU A 73 -8.70 8.40 -6.30
C LEU A 73 -7.25 8.62 -5.86
N LEU A 74 -6.53 7.55 -5.48
CA LEU A 74 -5.13 7.63 -5.09
C LEU A 74 -4.24 8.14 -6.24
N ASP A 75 -4.46 7.67 -7.46
CA ASP A 75 -3.72 8.14 -8.64
C ASP A 75 -3.99 9.62 -8.90
N ARG A 76 -5.24 10.08 -8.74
CA ARG A 76 -5.59 11.51 -8.79
C ARG A 76 -4.89 12.32 -7.69
N CYS A 77 -4.90 11.84 -6.45
CA CYS A 77 -4.20 12.49 -5.33
C CYS A 77 -2.69 12.55 -5.55
N ALA A 78 -2.10 11.51 -6.17
CA ALA A 78 -0.68 11.52 -6.56
C ALA A 78 -0.37 12.62 -7.57
N LEU A 79 -1.25 12.85 -8.57
CA LEU A 79 -1.09 13.96 -9.52
C LEU A 79 -1.23 15.33 -8.83
N ILE A 80 -2.18 15.50 -7.90
CA ILE A 80 -2.32 16.74 -7.11
C ILE A 80 -1.05 16.99 -6.31
N THR A 81 -0.51 15.96 -5.65
CA THR A 81 0.76 16.04 -4.89
C THR A 81 1.91 16.48 -5.80
N CYS A 82 2.06 15.86 -6.97
CA CYS A 82 3.08 16.23 -7.94
C CYS A 82 2.95 17.68 -8.37
N GLU A 83 1.75 18.16 -8.65
CA GLU A 83 1.52 19.53 -9.07
C GLU A 83 1.83 20.56 -7.97
N MET A 84 1.48 20.24 -6.72
CA MET A 84 1.82 21.10 -5.58
C MET A 84 3.34 21.20 -5.37
N LEU A 85 4.05 20.06 -5.40
CA LEU A 85 5.51 20.02 -5.29
C LEU A 85 6.20 20.75 -6.45
N ARG A 86 5.69 20.58 -7.68
CA ARG A 86 6.21 21.23 -8.89
C ARG A 86 6.09 22.77 -8.80
N ARG A 87 5.02 23.30 -8.22
CA ARG A 87 4.86 24.75 -8.02
C ARG A 87 5.91 25.34 -7.07
N GLU A 88 6.40 24.53 -6.14
CA GLU A 88 7.50 24.87 -5.24
C GLU A 88 8.89 24.63 -5.87
N GLY A 89 8.95 24.28 -7.16
CA GLY A 89 10.20 24.06 -7.90
C GLY A 89 10.82 22.67 -7.74
N ALA A 90 10.13 21.72 -7.09
CA ALA A 90 10.63 20.36 -6.92
C ALA A 90 10.23 19.44 -8.08
N ALA A 91 11.06 18.45 -8.35
CA ALA A 91 10.68 17.33 -9.21
C ALA A 91 9.87 16.30 -8.40
N ALA A 92 8.81 15.78 -9.01
CA ALA A 92 7.96 14.77 -8.41
C ALA A 92 7.55 13.70 -9.43
N TYR A 93 7.49 12.44 -8.99
CA TYR A 93 7.18 11.29 -9.82
C TYR A 93 6.08 10.46 -9.15
N PRO A 94 4.89 10.36 -9.76
CA PRO A 94 3.79 9.58 -9.18
C PRO A 94 3.99 8.10 -9.46
N ILE A 95 3.87 7.27 -8.44
CA ILE A 95 3.82 5.82 -8.56
C ILE A 95 2.36 5.39 -8.48
N ALA A 96 1.87 4.74 -9.52
CA ALA A 96 0.49 4.31 -9.61
C ALA A 96 0.10 3.35 -8.47
N ALA A 97 -1.08 3.54 -7.87
CA ALA A 97 -1.59 2.77 -6.73
C ALA A 97 -1.68 1.25 -7.00
N SER A 98 -1.78 0.85 -8.26
CA SER A 98 -1.82 -0.56 -8.66
C SER A 98 -1.17 -0.74 -10.03
N GLN A 99 0.09 -1.11 -10.04
CA GLN A 99 0.86 -1.37 -11.25
C GLN A 99 1.77 -2.58 -11.03
N SER A 100 1.88 -3.43 -12.04
CA SER A 100 2.92 -4.45 -12.12
C SER A 100 3.77 -4.18 -13.35
N VAL A 101 5.08 -4.25 -13.20
CA VAL A 101 6.05 -4.17 -14.29
C VAL A 101 6.61 -5.58 -14.54
N HIS A 102 6.72 -5.94 -15.82
CA HIS A 102 7.10 -7.30 -16.21
C HIS A 102 8.52 -7.40 -16.76
N ASP A 103 9.15 -6.27 -17.00
CA ASP A 103 10.44 -6.13 -17.65
C ASP A 103 11.60 -5.75 -16.70
N ARG A 104 11.30 -5.59 -15.39
CA ARG A 104 12.27 -5.11 -14.39
C ARG A 104 12.64 -6.16 -13.32
N GLY A 105 12.76 -7.43 -13.70
CA GLY A 105 13.19 -8.50 -12.80
C GLY A 105 12.04 -9.36 -12.27
N ASP A 106 11.80 -9.40 -10.97
CA ASP A 106 10.82 -10.29 -10.34
C ASP A 106 9.39 -10.05 -10.83
N LYS A 107 8.69 -11.13 -11.12
CA LYS A 107 7.26 -11.10 -11.42
C LYS A 107 6.47 -10.53 -10.23
N TYR A 108 5.39 -9.82 -10.52
CA TYR A 108 4.48 -9.26 -9.50
C TYR A 108 5.10 -8.15 -8.64
N THR A 109 6.08 -7.41 -9.17
CA THR A 109 6.63 -6.19 -8.57
C THR A 109 6.08 -4.95 -9.26
N GLY A 110 6.03 -3.82 -8.53
CA GLY A 110 5.82 -2.49 -9.08
C GLY A 110 7.16 -1.76 -9.34
N ILE A 111 7.08 -0.55 -9.86
CA ILE A 111 8.26 0.33 -10.02
C ILE A 111 8.86 0.68 -8.64
N TYR A 112 8.00 0.85 -7.65
CA TYR A 112 8.35 1.18 -6.27
C TYR A 112 7.40 0.49 -5.29
N GLN A 113 7.87 0.19 -4.08
CA GLN A 113 7.09 -0.50 -3.06
C GLN A 113 6.40 0.48 -2.10
N HIS A 114 5.13 0.83 -2.34
CA HIS A 114 4.34 1.71 -1.47
C HIS A 114 4.39 1.32 0.02
N LYS A 115 4.46 0.02 0.32
CA LYS A 115 4.50 -0.49 1.70
C LYS A 115 5.77 -0.09 2.43
N SER A 116 6.91 -0.07 1.74
CA SER A 116 8.19 0.36 2.31
C SER A 116 8.13 1.84 2.70
N ALA A 117 7.63 2.71 1.79
CA ALA A 117 7.44 4.12 2.10
C ALA A 117 6.48 4.34 3.29
N ALA A 118 5.36 3.61 3.33
CA ALA A 118 4.39 3.71 4.42
C ALA A 118 4.98 3.29 5.78
N VAL A 119 5.80 2.23 5.81
CA VAL A 119 6.52 1.79 7.02
C VAL A 119 7.59 2.80 7.42
N ALA A 120 8.37 3.32 6.47
CA ALA A 120 9.40 4.33 6.72
C ALA A 120 8.79 5.65 7.23
N ALA A 121 7.57 5.98 6.80
CA ALA A 121 6.79 7.11 7.31
C ALA A 121 6.13 6.85 8.69
N GLY A 122 6.33 5.67 9.29
CA GLY A 122 5.79 5.34 10.62
C GLY A 122 4.28 5.11 10.67
N LEU A 123 3.61 4.93 9.52
CA LEU A 123 2.15 4.78 9.45
C LEU A 123 1.65 3.39 9.84
N GLY A 124 2.55 2.41 9.96
CA GLY A 124 2.21 1.03 10.27
C GLY A 124 3.35 0.07 9.97
N TRP A 125 3.03 -1.18 9.73
CA TRP A 125 4.01 -2.26 9.51
C TRP A 125 3.60 -3.20 8.36
N ILE A 126 4.53 -4.04 7.91
CA ILE A 126 4.22 -5.15 7.00
C ILE A 126 3.77 -6.35 7.84
N GLY A 127 2.53 -6.81 7.61
CA GLY A 127 1.97 -7.98 8.28
C GLY A 127 2.38 -9.30 7.66
N LYS A 128 2.08 -10.42 8.34
CA LYS A 128 2.29 -11.80 7.83
C LYS A 128 1.62 -12.05 6.47
N SER A 129 0.55 -11.33 6.17
CA SER A 129 -0.13 -11.38 4.87
C SER A 129 0.63 -10.67 3.74
N ALA A 130 1.81 -10.12 4.01
CA ALA A 130 2.55 -9.21 3.15
C ALA A 130 1.78 -7.94 2.76
N LEU A 131 0.66 -7.65 3.43
CA LEU A 131 -0.04 -6.36 3.32
C LEU A 131 0.59 -5.35 4.28
N PHE A 132 0.51 -4.08 3.92
CA PHE A 132 0.69 -3.00 4.88
C PHE A 132 -0.48 -3.03 5.87
N VAL A 133 -0.19 -2.85 7.15
CA VAL A 133 -1.16 -2.80 8.24
C VAL A 133 -1.01 -1.43 8.91
N SER A 134 -1.94 -0.52 8.62
CA SER A 134 -2.01 0.79 9.26
C SER A 134 -2.27 0.62 10.76
N THR A 135 -1.71 1.50 11.58
CA THR A 135 -1.95 1.51 13.04
C THR A 135 -3.41 1.71 13.39
N GLU A 136 -4.14 2.52 12.60
CA GLU A 136 -5.54 2.88 12.86
C GLU A 136 -6.53 2.02 12.07
N HIS A 137 -6.23 1.76 10.79
CA HIS A 137 -7.18 1.14 9.86
C HIS A 137 -6.84 -0.31 9.50
N GLY A 138 -5.78 -0.87 10.11
CA GLY A 138 -5.31 -2.20 9.79
C GLY A 138 -4.95 -2.36 8.31
N PRO A 139 -5.17 -3.53 7.71
CA PRO A 139 -4.87 -3.76 6.29
C PRO A 139 -5.98 -3.25 5.35
N ARG A 140 -7.06 -2.64 5.86
CA ARG A 140 -8.19 -2.14 5.06
C ARG A 140 -7.88 -0.81 4.39
N VAL A 141 -6.69 -0.71 3.81
CA VAL A 141 -6.19 0.50 3.15
C VAL A 141 -5.64 0.18 1.76
N ARG A 142 -5.61 1.23 0.92
CA ARG A 142 -4.88 1.26 -0.34
C ARG A 142 -3.83 2.36 -0.26
N LEU A 143 -2.74 2.19 -1.00
CA LEU A 143 -1.60 3.08 -0.97
C LEU A 143 -1.26 3.57 -2.37
N ALA A 144 -0.78 4.81 -2.46
CA ALA A 144 0.03 5.32 -3.55
C ALA A 144 1.24 6.07 -2.99
N THR A 145 2.20 6.39 -3.82
CA THR A 145 3.42 7.08 -3.41
C THR A 145 3.80 8.10 -4.47
N VAL A 146 4.25 9.27 -4.04
CA VAL A 146 4.92 10.23 -4.90
C VAL A 146 6.37 10.35 -4.46
N LEU A 147 7.30 10.09 -5.37
CA LEU A 147 8.73 10.28 -5.14
C LEU A 147 9.09 11.73 -5.47
N THR A 148 10.00 12.33 -4.69
CA THR A 148 10.44 13.71 -4.93
C THR A 148 11.90 13.93 -4.54
N ASP A 149 12.53 14.91 -5.15
CA ASP A 149 13.84 15.43 -4.77
C ASP A 149 13.75 16.50 -3.67
N ALA A 150 12.54 16.97 -3.35
CA ALA A 150 12.31 17.90 -2.25
C ALA A 150 12.61 17.26 -0.90
N GLU A 151 13.30 18.00 -0.03
CA GLU A 151 13.45 17.60 1.36
C GLU A 151 12.09 17.66 2.08
N LEU A 152 11.69 16.51 2.65
CA LEU A 152 10.42 16.36 3.38
C LEU A 152 10.66 16.29 4.89
N PRO A 153 9.68 16.66 5.73
CA PRO A 153 9.78 16.58 7.19
C PRO A 153 9.70 15.13 7.67
N CYS A 154 10.79 14.38 7.51
CA CYS A 154 10.90 12.98 7.90
C CYS A 154 11.39 12.88 9.33
N GLY A 155 10.63 12.27 10.23
CA GLY A 155 11.02 12.09 11.64
C GLY A 155 10.50 10.81 12.27
N ALA A 156 9.60 10.12 11.58
CA ALA A 156 9.02 8.88 12.08
C ALA A 156 10.01 7.71 12.03
N LYS A 157 9.90 6.80 13.00
CA LYS A 157 10.67 5.56 12.99
C LYS A 157 9.86 4.44 12.36
N PRO A 158 10.46 3.61 11.48
CA PRO A 158 9.82 2.42 10.95
C PRO A 158 9.33 1.49 12.06
N MET A 159 8.14 0.92 11.87
CA MET A 159 7.54 0.04 12.87
C MET A 159 7.84 -1.43 12.54
N GLU A 160 8.18 -2.21 13.59
CA GLU A 160 8.27 -3.66 13.50
C GLU A 160 6.87 -4.31 13.41
N SER A 161 6.83 -5.53 12.86
CA SER A 161 5.58 -6.28 12.75
C SER A 161 4.95 -6.55 14.11
N ARG A 162 3.67 -6.21 14.27
CA ARG A 162 2.87 -6.44 15.49
C ARG A 162 1.92 -7.63 15.36
N CYS A 163 2.14 -8.52 14.39
CA CYS A 163 1.30 -9.70 14.18
C CYS A 163 1.47 -10.76 15.27
N GLY A 164 2.65 -10.84 15.92
CA GLY A 164 2.93 -11.81 16.99
C GLY A 164 2.56 -13.24 16.58
N ASP A 165 1.78 -13.93 17.42
CA ASP A 165 1.33 -15.32 17.20
C ASP A 165 0.04 -15.42 16.36
N CYS A 166 -0.58 -14.30 15.98
CA CYS A 166 -1.79 -14.29 15.16
C CYS A 166 -1.54 -14.91 13.79
N ASN A 167 -2.38 -15.86 13.39
CA ASN A 167 -2.31 -16.57 12.10
C ASN A 167 -3.66 -16.60 11.36
N LEU A 168 -4.57 -15.67 11.63
CA LEU A 168 -5.90 -15.64 10.99
C LEU A 168 -5.80 -15.52 9.46
N CYS A 169 -4.93 -14.63 8.96
CA CYS A 169 -4.72 -14.46 7.52
C CYS A 169 -4.09 -15.70 6.86
N VAL A 170 -3.22 -16.43 7.59
CA VAL A 170 -2.63 -17.70 7.11
C VAL A 170 -3.72 -18.74 6.92
N LYS A 171 -4.58 -18.92 7.94
CA LYS A 171 -5.68 -19.90 7.93
C LYS A 171 -6.74 -19.57 6.87
N ALA A 172 -6.99 -18.28 6.64
CA ALA A 172 -7.99 -17.83 5.67
C ALA A 172 -7.48 -17.79 4.22
N CYS A 173 -6.18 -17.99 3.98
CA CYS A 173 -5.62 -17.92 2.63
C CYS A 173 -5.95 -19.18 1.83
N PRO A 174 -6.85 -19.12 0.82
CA PRO A 174 -7.29 -20.33 0.11
C PRO A 174 -6.20 -20.93 -0.78
N SER A 175 -5.21 -20.12 -1.15
CA SER A 175 -4.06 -20.58 -1.93
C SER A 175 -2.90 -21.10 -1.08
N GLY A 176 -2.90 -20.86 0.24
CA GLY A 176 -1.75 -21.13 1.11
C GLY A 176 -0.50 -20.31 0.75
N ALA A 177 -0.69 -19.13 0.18
CA ALA A 177 0.41 -18.25 -0.22
C ALA A 177 1.08 -17.51 0.94
N ILE A 178 0.43 -17.41 2.10
CA ILE A 178 0.95 -16.71 3.29
C ILE A 178 1.70 -17.72 4.15
N LEU A 179 3.00 -17.50 4.35
CA LEU A 179 3.91 -18.48 4.98
C LEU A 179 3.95 -18.42 6.52
N GLY A 180 3.24 -17.45 7.14
CA GLY A 180 3.06 -17.38 8.59
C GLY A 180 4.21 -16.74 9.37
N LYS A 181 5.28 -16.31 8.72
CA LYS A 181 6.41 -15.63 9.38
C LYS A 181 6.09 -14.16 9.65
N ASN A 182 6.53 -13.62 10.78
CA ASN A 182 6.53 -12.19 11.01
C ASN A 182 7.57 -11.53 10.09
N TYR A 183 7.18 -10.43 9.46
CA TYR A 183 8.13 -9.65 8.66
C TYR A 183 9.15 -8.95 9.56
N VAL A 184 10.41 -9.07 9.20
CA VAL A 184 11.52 -8.31 9.75
C VAL A 184 12.12 -7.47 8.62
N ARG A 185 12.48 -6.23 8.89
CA ARG A 185 13.06 -5.33 7.89
C ARG A 185 14.29 -5.97 7.23
N GLY A 186 14.34 -5.91 5.91
CA GLY A 186 15.38 -6.57 5.11
C GLY A 186 15.02 -7.98 4.62
N MET A 187 13.92 -8.57 5.10
CA MET A 187 13.44 -9.83 4.55
C MET A 187 12.92 -9.67 3.13
N GLU A 188 13.22 -10.65 2.29
CA GLU A 188 12.63 -10.78 0.98
C GLU A 188 11.13 -11.12 1.08
N ARG A 189 10.32 -10.59 0.15
CA ARG A 189 8.87 -10.88 0.10
C ARG A 189 8.59 -12.38 0.03
N SER A 190 9.41 -13.14 -0.72
CA SER A 190 9.28 -14.59 -0.89
C SER A 190 9.44 -15.38 0.42
N GLU A 191 10.04 -14.81 1.43
CA GLU A 191 10.19 -15.44 2.75
C GLU A 191 8.90 -15.43 3.58
N ILE A 192 7.96 -14.51 3.26
CA ILE A 192 6.68 -14.36 3.97
C ILE A 192 5.47 -14.65 3.09
N PHE A 193 5.62 -14.55 1.75
CA PHE A 193 4.49 -14.59 0.83
C PHE A 193 4.87 -15.05 -0.59
N ASP A 194 4.15 -16.05 -1.09
CA ASP A 194 4.24 -16.55 -2.46
C ASP A 194 3.26 -15.77 -3.37
N ALA A 195 3.77 -14.75 -4.07
CA ALA A 195 2.97 -13.89 -4.93
C ALA A 195 2.41 -14.63 -6.15
N GLU A 196 3.16 -15.60 -6.70
CA GLU A 196 2.71 -16.38 -7.85
C GLU A 196 1.53 -17.28 -7.49
N LYS A 197 1.64 -17.99 -6.36
CA LYS A 197 0.59 -18.87 -5.84
C LYS A 197 -0.70 -18.11 -5.58
N CYS A 198 -0.60 -16.90 -4.96
CA CYS A 198 -1.74 -16.02 -4.76
C CYS A 198 -2.36 -15.57 -6.08
N SER A 199 -1.54 -15.05 -7.02
CA SER A 199 -2.02 -14.56 -8.31
C SER A 199 -2.68 -15.65 -9.15
N ARG A 200 -2.08 -16.86 -9.20
CA ARG A 200 -2.63 -18.00 -9.91
C ARG A 200 -4.00 -18.40 -9.36
N HIS A 201 -4.14 -18.48 -8.03
CA HIS A 201 -5.42 -18.78 -7.39
C HIS A 201 -6.48 -17.72 -7.74
N MET A 202 -6.16 -16.44 -7.61
CA MET A 202 -7.10 -15.36 -7.95
C MET A 202 -7.59 -15.46 -9.41
N LYS A 203 -6.69 -15.74 -10.36
CA LYS A 203 -7.06 -15.90 -11.77
C LYS A 203 -7.94 -17.11 -12.02
N GLN A 204 -7.67 -18.22 -11.35
CA GLN A 204 -8.43 -19.48 -11.52
C GLN A 204 -9.79 -19.43 -10.83
N ALA A 205 -9.83 -18.99 -9.57
CA ALA A 205 -11.04 -19.02 -8.76
C ALA A 205 -11.95 -17.79 -8.97
N PHE A 206 -11.33 -16.60 -9.19
CA PHE A 206 -12.03 -15.31 -9.21
C PHE A 206 -11.92 -14.58 -10.55
N GLY A 207 -11.54 -15.28 -11.62
CA GLY A 207 -11.39 -14.70 -12.96
C GLY A 207 -12.66 -14.05 -13.51
N HIS A 208 -13.83 -14.54 -13.06
CA HIS A 208 -15.15 -13.97 -13.37
C HIS A 208 -15.42 -12.65 -12.61
N ILE A 209 -14.68 -12.39 -11.51
CA ILE A 209 -14.75 -11.14 -10.75
C ILE A 209 -13.46 -10.37 -11.04
N GLY A 210 -13.52 -9.32 -11.83
CA GLY A 210 -12.38 -8.43 -12.04
C GLY A 210 -11.15 -9.06 -12.67
N ARG A 211 -11.30 -10.08 -13.49
CA ARG A 211 -10.21 -10.80 -14.18
C ARG A 211 -9.20 -11.45 -13.23
N GLY A 212 -9.62 -11.78 -12.00
CA GLY A 212 -8.76 -12.38 -10.99
C GLY A 212 -7.70 -11.43 -10.40
N ALA A 213 -7.98 -10.13 -10.35
CA ALA A 213 -7.05 -9.13 -9.82
C ALA A 213 -7.23 -8.85 -8.33
N VAL A 214 -8.28 -9.39 -7.68
CA VAL A 214 -8.60 -9.14 -6.27
C VAL A 214 -9.03 -10.42 -5.55
N CYS A 215 -8.78 -10.44 -4.21
CA CYS A 215 -9.26 -11.49 -3.30
C CYS A 215 -9.76 -10.85 -1.99
N GLY A 216 -8.86 -10.24 -1.19
CA GLY A 216 -9.21 -9.50 0.03
C GLY A 216 -9.44 -10.35 1.28
N LEU A 217 -9.47 -11.70 1.21
CA LEU A 217 -9.73 -12.58 2.36
C LEU A 217 -8.78 -12.36 3.52
N CYS A 218 -7.47 -12.27 3.26
CA CYS A 218 -6.46 -12.03 4.28
C CYS A 218 -6.60 -10.65 4.95
N MET A 219 -7.11 -9.66 4.21
CA MET A 219 -7.42 -8.34 4.74
C MET A 219 -8.67 -8.37 5.62
N LYS A 220 -9.74 -9.01 5.15
CA LYS A 220 -11.02 -9.11 5.85
C LYS A 220 -10.89 -9.75 7.23
N VAL A 221 -10.12 -10.84 7.33
CA VAL A 221 -10.00 -11.58 8.61
C VAL A 221 -9.05 -10.92 9.63
N CYS A 222 -8.28 -9.93 9.22
CA CYS A 222 -7.36 -9.25 10.14
C CYS A 222 -8.12 -8.50 11.24
N PRO A 223 -7.79 -8.70 12.53
CA PRO A 223 -8.50 -8.04 13.63
C PRO A 223 -8.09 -6.58 13.82
N VAL A 224 -6.96 -6.15 13.23
CA VAL A 224 -6.46 -4.78 13.37
C VAL A 224 -7.29 -3.82 12.53
N GLY A 225 -7.67 -2.68 13.09
CA GLY A 225 -8.38 -1.60 12.39
C GLY A 225 -9.85 -1.90 12.08
N ARG A 226 -10.45 -2.94 12.66
CA ARG A 226 -11.90 -3.13 12.60
C ARG A 226 -12.60 -2.11 13.48
N SER A 227 -13.60 -1.42 12.93
CA SER A 227 -14.54 -0.67 13.76
C SER A 227 -15.26 -1.68 14.67
N ARG A 228 -15.30 -1.41 15.96
CA ARG A 228 -16.09 -2.18 16.93
C ARG A 228 -17.57 -1.84 16.80
#